data_c6ce954b696f2ec22ece1c70ed808656
#
_entry.id   c6ce954b696f2ec22ece1c70ed808656
#
_cell.length_a   1.000
_cell.length_b   1.000
_cell.length_c   1.000
_cell.angle_alpha   90.00
_cell.angle_beta   90.00
_cell.angle_gamma   90.00
#
_symmetry.space_group_name_H-M   'P 1'
#
loop_
_entity.id
_entity.type
_entity.pdbx_description
1 polymer ?
#
loop_
_entity_poly.entity_id
_entity_poly.type
_entity_poly.pdbx_seq_one_letter_code
_entity_poly.pdbx_strand_id
1 'polypeptide(L)'
;MIVTMKCRYLLSLVFLLHIWVCKSNVIDNSVYDYGLTFLAHSTNQDKRTNLDLTHAASLSFPEDGFSVGFDIKLRNELYTYGYVVRVIADDSSCFDFISYLLYSRFNIVLTDKDRVIKNTEIADSAKIVADRWIHVDLQFTKDRIHIAADGIQAEINHSLSNFKDIKIYFGGSKHPRFFSTDVPPMTIRNIELADIQGKLLYKWELAAHDKDVTYDSVRNKQAFVRNGVWEIDKHTKWAALASLNVHHINPQVAYDDVSGRIFIAGGGQLFVYDVKANRIDSIAYKGHPYIGASSQIIFDAKRNRLLSYTPDFNDLNVYEFDRKCWTLETPVMIDTRQHHNRIINQKRDELIVFGGYGNHRYNSQLSRINLSDPQGWSISSLDSCLFPRYLSAMG
;
A
#
# COMPACT_ATOMS: atom_id res chain seq x y z
N MET A 1 46.65 -14.82 -36.07
CA MET A 1 46.38 -15.01 -34.62
C MET A 1 45.98 -13.73 -33.91
N ILE A 2 45.28 -12.80 -34.57
CA ILE A 2 44.87 -11.48 -34.00
C ILE A 2 43.34 -11.28 -34.04
N VAL A 3 42.59 -12.16 -34.68
CA VAL A 3 41.11 -12.02 -34.88
C VAL A 3 40.31 -12.64 -33.73
N THR A 4 40.90 -13.55 -32.93
CA THR A 4 40.18 -14.27 -31.85
C THR A 4 40.18 -13.55 -30.50
N MET A 5 40.97 -12.50 -30.29
CA MET A 5 41.00 -11.74 -29.04
C MET A 5 39.92 -10.62 -28.95
N LYS A 6 39.51 -10.05 -30.09
CA LYS A 6 38.50 -8.96 -30.09
C LYS A 6 37.08 -9.44 -29.82
N CYS A 7 36.77 -10.70 -30.08
CA CYS A 7 35.40 -11.24 -29.83
C CYS A 7 35.12 -11.55 -28.36
N ARG A 8 36.15 -11.87 -27.56
CA ARG A 8 35.99 -12.18 -26.11
C ARG A 8 35.69 -10.96 -25.27
N TYR A 9 36.25 -9.78 -25.63
CA TYR A 9 35.97 -8.55 -24.88
C TYR A 9 34.61 -7.94 -25.25
N LEU A 10 34.12 -8.17 -26.48
CA LEU A 10 32.78 -7.70 -26.87
C LEU A 10 31.67 -8.50 -26.16
N LEU A 11 31.83 -9.81 -25.99
CA LEU A 11 30.89 -10.64 -25.23
C LEU A 11 30.89 -10.32 -23.72
N SER A 12 32.04 -9.99 -23.14
CA SER A 12 32.12 -9.57 -21.73
C SER A 12 31.50 -8.20 -21.50
N LEU A 13 31.61 -7.28 -22.47
CA LEU A 13 30.98 -5.95 -22.37
C LEU A 13 29.46 -6.01 -22.54
N VAL A 14 28.95 -6.89 -23.41
CA VAL A 14 27.51 -7.12 -23.57
C VAL A 14 26.92 -7.80 -22.34
N PHE A 15 27.66 -8.70 -21.69
CA PHE A 15 27.21 -9.33 -20.43
C PHE A 15 27.20 -8.36 -19.25
N LEU A 16 28.18 -7.46 -19.17
CA LEU A 16 28.20 -6.38 -18.16
C LEU A 16 27.09 -5.34 -18.39
N LEU A 17 26.76 -5.01 -19.64
CA LEU A 17 25.64 -4.14 -19.98
C LEU A 17 24.28 -4.79 -19.69
N HIS A 18 24.14 -6.11 -19.83
CA HIS A 18 22.90 -6.81 -19.47
C HIS A 18 22.69 -6.92 -17.95
N ILE A 19 23.76 -6.98 -17.15
CA ILE A 19 23.66 -6.97 -15.68
C ILE A 19 23.25 -5.55 -15.17
N TRP A 20 23.56 -4.50 -15.91
CA TRP A 20 23.16 -3.13 -15.54
C TRP A 20 21.70 -2.79 -15.90
N VAL A 21 21.08 -3.51 -16.85
CA VAL A 21 19.68 -3.27 -17.26
C VAL A 21 18.69 -4.06 -16.40
N CYS A 22 19.15 -5.03 -15.59
CA CYS A 22 18.32 -5.79 -14.66
C CYS A 22 18.29 -5.23 -13.22
N LYS A 23 18.59 -3.96 -13.00
CA LYS A 23 17.96 -3.26 -11.88
C LYS A 23 16.51 -3.04 -12.28
N SER A 24 15.66 -4.03 -11.98
CA SER A 24 14.23 -3.79 -11.90
C SER A 24 14.06 -2.55 -11.02
N ASN A 25 13.60 -1.46 -11.60
CA ASN A 25 12.86 -0.49 -10.84
C ASN A 25 11.71 -1.30 -10.25
N VAL A 26 11.85 -1.73 -9.02
CA VAL A 26 10.70 -2.07 -8.19
C VAL A 26 9.97 -0.74 -8.08
N ILE A 27 9.07 -0.50 -9.02
CA ILE A 27 8.06 0.53 -8.88
C ILE A 27 7.35 0.09 -7.62
N ASP A 28 7.52 0.85 -6.55
CA ASP A 28 6.75 0.69 -5.32
C ASP A 28 5.29 1.02 -5.68
N ASN A 29 4.64 0.01 -6.24
CA ASN A 29 3.22 0.01 -6.58
C ASN A 29 2.40 -0.44 -5.37
N SER A 30 2.78 -0.09 -4.16
CA SER A 30 1.84 -0.18 -3.06
C SER A 30 0.75 0.87 -3.30
N VAL A 31 -0.30 0.44 -4.00
CA VAL A 31 -1.52 1.23 -4.26
C VAL A 31 -2.14 1.70 -2.94
N TYR A 32 -1.74 1.09 -1.84
CA TYR A 32 -2.30 1.32 -0.51
C TYR A 32 -1.23 1.79 0.46
N ASP A 33 -1.57 2.77 1.28
CA ASP A 33 -0.73 3.16 2.40
C ASP A 33 -0.70 2.02 3.43
N TYR A 34 0.46 1.75 3.99
CA TYR A 34 0.67 0.68 4.97
C TYR A 34 1.59 1.13 6.09
N GLY A 35 1.59 0.38 7.18
CA GLY A 35 2.34 0.65 8.38
C GLY A 35 1.49 0.49 9.63
N LEU A 36 2.10 0.70 10.78
CA LEU A 36 1.48 0.67 12.08
C LEU A 36 1.40 2.08 12.66
N THR A 37 0.19 2.59 12.86
CA THR A 37 -0.06 3.86 13.55
C THR A 37 -0.17 3.64 15.04
N PHE A 38 0.58 4.43 15.79
CA PHE A 38 0.67 4.36 17.24
C PHE A 38 -0.34 5.31 17.89
N LEU A 39 -1.18 4.76 18.78
CA LEU A 39 -2.01 5.53 19.71
C LEU A 39 -1.09 6.13 20.78
N ALA A 40 -1.08 7.46 20.83
CA ALA A 40 -0.15 8.25 21.64
C ALA A 40 -0.84 8.88 22.88
N HIS A 41 -0.37 10.05 23.28
CA HIS A 41 -0.86 10.77 24.46
C HIS A 41 -2.29 11.29 24.36
N SER A 42 -2.88 11.32 23.17
CA SER A 42 -4.31 11.60 22.96
C SER A 42 -5.23 10.49 23.53
N THR A 43 -4.67 9.33 23.88
CA THR A 43 -5.40 8.22 24.52
C THR A 43 -4.89 7.93 25.93
N ASN A 44 -5.68 7.18 26.70
CA ASN A 44 -5.30 6.72 28.04
C ASN A 44 -4.04 5.84 27.96
N GLN A 45 -3.24 5.84 29.00
CA GLN A 45 -1.94 5.13 29.06
C GLN A 45 -2.03 3.63 28.75
N ASP A 46 -3.09 2.97 29.21
CA ASP A 46 -3.34 1.54 29.01
C ASP A 46 -3.69 1.19 27.53
N LYS A 47 -4.12 2.20 26.76
CA LYS A 47 -4.50 2.09 25.34
C LYS A 47 -3.41 2.55 24.37
N ARG A 48 -2.27 3.02 24.88
CA ARG A 48 -1.16 3.43 24.01
C ARG A 48 -0.47 2.22 23.37
N THR A 49 0.05 2.43 22.18
CA THR A 49 0.59 1.34 21.36
C THR A 49 1.96 0.90 21.82
N ASN A 50 2.17 -0.41 21.80
CA ASN A 50 3.45 -1.07 21.94
C ASN A 50 3.62 -2.06 20.78
N LEU A 51 4.78 -2.05 20.12
CA LEU A 51 5.23 -3.09 19.20
C LEU A 51 6.47 -3.73 19.79
N ASP A 52 6.41 -5.03 20.06
CA ASP A 52 7.47 -5.85 20.63
C ASP A 52 7.98 -6.84 19.58
N LEU A 53 9.16 -6.60 19.00
CA LEU A 53 9.79 -7.49 18.03
C LEU A 53 10.34 -8.78 18.67
N THR A 54 10.40 -8.81 20.00
CA THR A 54 11.09 -9.84 20.79
C THR A 54 10.20 -10.56 21.78
N HIS A 55 8.88 -10.40 21.64
CA HIS A 55 7.89 -10.97 22.54
C HIS A 55 8.07 -12.48 22.80
N ALA A 56 8.35 -13.27 21.76
CA ALA A 56 8.55 -14.71 21.88
C ALA A 56 9.95 -15.10 22.37
N ALA A 57 10.97 -14.34 22.00
CA ALA A 57 12.37 -14.55 22.38
C ALA A 57 13.21 -13.34 21.98
N SER A 58 14.24 -13.04 22.78
CA SER A 58 15.27 -12.05 22.44
C SER A 58 15.99 -12.39 21.13
N LEU A 59 16.70 -11.42 20.61
CA LEU A 59 17.48 -11.52 19.39
C LEU A 59 18.96 -11.65 19.73
N SER A 60 19.70 -12.33 18.88
CA SER A 60 21.14 -12.45 18.96
C SER A 60 21.75 -12.03 17.64
N PHE A 61 22.74 -11.15 17.71
CA PHE A 61 23.44 -10.57 16.56
C PHE A 61 24.93 -10.93 16.59
N PRO A 62 25.64 -10.76 15.45
CA PRO A 62 27.10 -10.89 15.40
C PRO A 62 27.81 -10.01 16.41
N GLU A 63 28.99 -10.44 16.88
CA GLU A 63 29.77 -9.71 17.89
C GLU A 63 30.33 -8.37 17.41
N ASP A 64 30.44 -8.17 16.10
CA ASP A 64 30.87 -6.91 15.46
C ASP A 64 29.75 -5.87 15.41
N GLY A 65 28.48 -6.27 15.53
CA GLY A 65 27.35 -5.37 15.67
C GLY A 65 26.17 -5.69 14.77
N PHE A 66 25.20 -4.78 14.76
CA PHE A 66 23.97 -4.85 13.96
C PHE A 66 23.42 -3.45 13.69
N SER A 67 22.46 -3.38 12.76
CA SER A 67 21.67 -2.16 12.51
C SER A 67 20.18 -2.38 12.66
N VAL A 68 19.47 -1.29 12.96
CA VAL A 68 17.99 -1.18 13.02
C VAL A 68 17.60 -0.04 12.10
N GLY A 69 17.06 -0.38 10.93
CA GLY A 69 16.51 0.57 9.97
C GLY A 69 14.99 0.59 10.02
N PHE A 70 14.35 1.74 9.84
CA PHE A 70 12.88 1.85 9.73
C PHE A 70 12.46 3.19 9.14
N ASP A 71 11.26 3.23 8.55
CA ASP A 71 10.62 4.47 8.16
C ASP A 71 9.66 4.94 9.25
N ILE A 72 9.72 6.23 9.60
CA ILE A 72 8.83 6.87 10.56
C ILE A 72 8.16 8.10 9.95
N LYS A 73 6.87 8.26 10.22
CA LYS A 73 6.09 9.48 9.96
C LYS A 73 5.53 9.99 11.28
N LEU A 74 6.00 11.14 11.73
CA LEU A 74 5.52 11.81 12.95
C LEU A 74 4.27 12.62 12.62
N ARG A 75 3.24 12.56 13.48
CA ARG A 75 2.03 13.35 13.35
C ARG A 75 2.08 14.59 14.24
N ASN A 76 1.50 15.69 13.76
CA ASN A 76 1.39 16.92 14.54
C ASN A 76 0.21 16.82 15.52
N GLU A 77 0.49 16.44 16.77
CA GLU A 77 -0.46 16.37 17.86
C GLU A 77 -0.02 17.28 19.02
N LEU A 78 -0.88 17.51 19.98
CA LEU A 78 -0.59 18.38 21.13
C LEU A 78 0.62 17.90 21.95
N TYR A 79 0.76 16.58 22.12
CA TYR A 79 1.85 15.96 22.87
C TYR A 79 2.68 15.10 21.93
N THR A 80 3.87 15.54 21.64
CA THR A 80 4.77 14.93 20.64
C THR A 80 5.93 14.13 21.25
N TYR A 81 6.03 14.13 22.58
CA TYR A 81 7.07 13.38 23.31
C TYR A 81 6.77 11.89 23.32
N GLY A 82 7.81 11.07 23.22
CA GLY A 82 7.77 9.65 23.50
C GLY A 82 8.88 8.84 22.86
N TYR A 83 8.96 7.59 23.29
CA TYR A 83 9.97 6.63 22.82
C TYR A 83 9.60 6.13 21.43
N VAL A 84 10.41 6.40 20.44
CA VAL A 84 10.26 5.87 19.08
C VAL A 84 10.68 4.42 19.05
N VAL A 85 11.92 4.15 19.42
CA VAL A 85 12.48 2.79 19.55
C VAL A 85 13.38 2.69 20.79
N ARG A 86 13.29 1.55 21.42
CA ARG A 86 14.10 1.15 22.56
C ARG A 86 14.83 -0.15 22.25
N VAL A 87 16.14 -0.17 22.43
CA VAL A 87 16.99 -1.36 22.29
C VAL A 87 17.61 -1.66 23.65
N ILE A 88 17.30 -2.84 24.19
CA ILE A 88 17.77 -3.29 25.50
C ILE A 88 18.72 -4.45 25.31
N ALA A 89 19.89 -4.36 25.96
CA ALA A 89 20.89 -5.44 25.98
C ALA A 89 21.03 -5.97 27.40
N ASP A 90 21.03 -7.32 27.54
CA ASP A 90 21.24 -8.05 28.79
C ASP A 90 20.38 -7.56 29.96
N ASP A 91 19.16 -7.09 29.68
CA ASP A 91 18.23 -6.53 30.65
C ASP A 91 18.81 -5.41 31.54
N SER A 92 19.96 -4.87 31.21
CA SER A 92 20.69 -3.89 32.03
C SER A 92 21.06 -2.61 31.32
N SER A 93 21.35 -2.67 30.03
CA SER A 93 21.71 -1.53 29.21
C SER A 93 20.59 -1.21 28.23
N CYS A 94 20.30 0.08 28.05
CA CYS A 94 19.20 0.54 27.23
C CYS A 94 19.60 1.72 26.36
N PHE A 95 19.32 1.63 25.07
CA PHE A 95 19.35 2.74 24.12
C PHE A 95 17.91 3.18 23.84
N ASP A 96 17.62 4.44 24.05
CA ASP A 96 16.33 5.07 23.75
C ASP A 96 16.48 6.13 22.65
N PHE A 97 15.74 5.99 21.57
CA PHE A 97 15.54 7.01 20.56
C PHE A 97 14.16 7.65 20.75
N ILE A 98 14.16 8.93 21.10
CA ILE A 98 12.99 9.66 21.65
C ILE A 98 12.63 10.79 20.70
N SER A 99 11.34 10.98 20.42
CA SER A 99 10.83 12.08 19.61
C SER A 99 10.41 13.27 20.47
N TYR A 100 10.75 14.47 19.98
CA TYR A 100 10.26 15.77 20.43
C TYR A 100 9.88 16.62 19.21
N LEU A 101 8.87 16.21 18.46
CA LEU A 101 8.51 16.87 17.20
C LEU A 101 8.27 18.39 17.38
N LEU A 102 7.67 18.82 18.49
CA LEU A 102 7.43 20.25 18.77
C LEU A 102 8.72 21.09 18.66
N TYR A 103 9.88 20.48 18.92
CA TYR A 103 11.19 21.11 18.82
C TYR A 103 11.98 20.64 17.59
N SER A 104 11.32 19.91 16.67
CA SER A 104 11.95 19.34 15.46
C SER A 104 13.26 18.60 15.78
N ARG A 105 13.20 17.72 16.78
CA ARG A 105 14.38 16.99 17.25
C ARG A 105 14.07 15.56 17.67
N PHE A 106 15.11 14.75 17.63
CA PHE A 106 15.19 13.49 18.35
C PHE A 106 16.17 13.62 19.51
N ASN A 107 15.94 12.87 20.56
CA ASN A 107 16.82 12.77 21.69
C ASN A 107 17.26 11.31 21.86
N ILE A 108 18.53 11.10 22.19
CA ILE A 108 19.12 9.79 22.39
C ILE A 108 19.54 9.70 23.85
N VAL A 109 19.06 8.68 24.53
CA VAL A 109 19.40 8.42 25.92
C VAL A 109 20.00 7.02 26.01
N LEU A 110 21.19 6.94 26.59
CA LEU A 110 21.84 5.70 26.95
C LEU A 110 21.79 5.51 28.47
N THR A 111 21.33 4.35 28.89
CA THR A 111 21.27 3.96 30.29
C THR A 111 22.04 2.66 30.48
N ASP A 112 22.89 2.61 31.48
CA ASP A 112 23.57 1.39 31.92
C ASP A 112 23.39 1.24 33.44
N LYS A 113 22.93 0.06 33.88
CA LYS A 113 22.70 -0.27 35.29
C LYS A 113 21.96 0.84 36.08
N ASP A 114 20.84 1.32 35.51
CA ASP A 114 19.99 2.39 36.08
C ASP A 114 20.60 3.80 36.09
N ARG A 115 21.71 4.03 35.42
CA ARG A 115 22.32 5.35 35.28
C ARG A 115 22.27 5.82 33.83
N VAL A 116 21.76 7.04 33.63
CA VAL A 116 21.89 7.72 32.33
C VAL A 116 23.35 8.10 32.15
N ILE A 117 24.01 7.51 31.17
CA ILE A 117 25.40 7.72 30.86
C ILE A 117 25.64 8.69 29.71
N LYS A 118 24.62 8.85 28.86
CA LYS A 118 24.62 9.78 27.72
C LYS A 118 23.23 10.31 27.43
N ASN A 119 23.18 11.59 27.10
CA ASN A 119 21.99 12.24 26.56
C ASN A 119 22.46 13.19 25.44
N THR A 120 21.95 12.99 24.23
CA THR A 120 22.39 13.75 23.04
C THR A 120 21.16 14.08 22.19
N GLU A 121 21.15 15.30 21.65
CA GLU A 121 20.09 15.76 20.75
C GLU A 121 20.52 15.67 19.28
N ILE A 122 19.56 15.34 18.41
CA ILE A 122 19.64 15.51 16.97
C ILE A 122 18.50 16.43 16.58
N ALA A 123 18.82 17.61 16.07
CA ALA A 123 17.80 18.61 15.71
C ALA A 123 18.04 19.14 14.29
N ASP A 124 16.99 19.19 13.50
CA ASP A 124 16.96 19.84 12.20
C ASP A 124 15.51 20.13 11.81
N SER A 125 15.10 21.39 11.91
CA SER A 125 13.71 21.80 11.63
C SER A 125 13.31 21.70 10.15
N ALA A 126 14.27 21.59 9.24
CA ALA A 126 13.99 21.39 7.82
C ALA A 126 13.76 19.92 7.48
N LYS A 127 14.28 18.98 8.28
CA LYS A 127 14.24 17.54 8.03
C LYS A 127 13.29 16.81 8.95
N ILE A 128 13.22 17.17 10.23
CA ILE A 128 12.32 16.55 11.22
C ILE A 128 11.02 17.36 11.25
N VAL A 129 10.08 17.00 10.35
CA VAL A 129 8.77 17.65 10.18
C VAL A 129 7.64 16.65 10.30
N ALA A 130 6.44 17.14 10.69
CA ALA A 130 5.24 16.31 10.75
C ALA A 130 4.78 15.85 9.35
N ASP A 131 4.09 14.72 9.33
CA ASP A 131 3.37 14.15 8.17
C ASP A 131 4.27 13.83 6.96
N ARG A 132 5.58 13.74 7.19
CA ARG A 132 6.57 13.28 6.21
C ARG A 132 7.23 11.99 6.67
N TRP A 133 7.42 11.04 5.75
CA TRP A 133 8.23 9.86 5.99
C TRP A 133 9.71 10.23 6.10
N ILE A 134 10.36 9.75 7.15
CA ILE A 134 11.79 9.91 7.43
C ILE A 134 12.35 8.49 7.59
N HIS A 135 13.45 8.19 6.91
CA HIS A 135 14.20 6.96 7.17
C HIS A 135 15.18 7.15 8.32
N VAL A 136 15.15 6.23 9.26
CA VAL A 136 16.07 6.20 10.41
C VAL A 136 16.88 4.93 10.35
N ASP A 137 18.19 5.04 10.51
CA ASP A 137 19.14 3.94 10.63
C ASP A 137 19.98 4.09 11.90
N LEU A 138 20.00 3.07 12.74
CA LEU A 138 20.71 2.99 14.00
C LEU A 138 21.69 1.83 13.91
N GLN A 139 23.00 2.11 13.85
CA GLN A 139 24.03 1.10 13.78
C GLN A 139 24.77 0.98 15.11
N PHE A 140 24.77 -0.22 15.67
CA PHE A 140 25.41 -0.56 16.95
C PHE A 140 26.67 -1.37 16.68
N THR A 141 27.82 -0.84 17.10
CA THR A 141 29.10 -1.53 17.07
C THR A 141 29.68 -1.69 18.49
N LYS A 142 30.84 -2.30 18.65
CA LYS A 142 31.45 -2.53 19.99
C LYS A 142 31.75 -1.26 20.74
N ASP A 143 32.10 -0.17 20.05
CA ASP A 143 32.65 1.04 20.62
C ASP A 143 31.83 2.30 20.33
N ARG A 144 30.84 2.21 19.43
CA ARG A 144 30.02 3.37 19.06
C ARG A 144 28.65 3.00 18.52
N ILE A 145 27.76 3.96 18.61
CA ILE A 145 26.44 3.94 17.99
C ILE A 145 26.39 5.06 16.98
N HIS A 146 26.18 4.70 15.72
CA HIS A 146 25.96 5.64 14.63
C HIS A 146 24.46 5.78 14.38
N ILE A 147 23.97 6.99 14.23
CA ILE A 147 22.58 7.34 14.01
C ILE A 147 22.47 8.16 12.73
N ALA A 148 21.63 7.74 11.81
CA ALA A 148 21.27 8.51 10.63
C ALA A 148 19.75 8.69 10.58
N ALA A 149 19.28 9.90 10.31
CA ALA A 149 17.86 10.22 10.14
C ALA A 149 17.70 11.21 8.99
N ASP A 150 17.30 10.72 7.82
CA ASP A 150 17.05 11.53 6.62
C ASP A 150 18.20 12.52 6.29
N GLY A 151 19.43 12.01 6.33
CA GLY A 151 20.66 12.79 6.07
C GLY A 151 21.17 13.64 7.24
N ILE A 152 20.56 13.55 8.42
CA ILE A 152 21.15 13.99 9.68
C ILE A 152 21.97 12.83 10.22
N GLN A 153 23.17 13.10 10.72
CA GLN A 153 24.04 12.08 11.29
C GLN A 153 24.51 12.48 12.69
N ALA A 154 24.60 11.50 13.57
CA ALA A 154 25.19 11.64 14.89
C ALA A 154 25.96 10.37 15.26
N GLU A 155 26.98 10.51 16.09
CA GLU A 155 27.77 9.40 16.59
C GLU A 155 27.94 9.51 18.11
N ILE A 156 27.83 8.39 18.80
CA ILE A 156 27.99 8.29 20.25
C ILE A 156 29.04 7.24 20.53
N ASN A 157 30.14 7.66 21.17
CA ASN A 157 31.22 6.76 21.60
C ASN A 157 30.75 5.97 22.83
N HIS A 158 29.94 5.00 22.63
CA HIS A 158 29.49 4.02 23.61
C HIS A 158 28.74 2.89 22.89
N SER A 159 28.88 1.67 23.38
CA SER A 159 28.15 0.55 22.86
C SER A 159 27.33 -0.14 23.94
N LEU A 160 26.39 -0.93 23.52
CA LEU A 160 25.76 -1.94 24.36
C LEU A 160 26.79 -3.03 24.69
N SER A 161 26.71 -3.62 25.88
CA SER A 161 27.74 -4.52 26.44
C SER A 161 27.95 -5.80 25.61
N ASN A 162 26.90 -6.31 25.03
CA ASN A 162 26.94 -7.42 24.05
C ASN A 162 25.67 -7.42 23.18
N PHE A 163 25.66 -8.27 22.15
CA PHE A 163 24.58 -8.35 21.18
C PHE A 163 23.84 -9.71 21.19
N LYS A 164 23.90 -10.45 22.28
CA LYS A 164 23.34 -11.82 22.37
C LYS A 164 21.92 -11.88 22.90
N ASP A 165 21.56 -10.98 23.80
CA ASP A 165 20.24 -10.91 24.41
C ASP A 165 19.63 -9.52 24.17
N ILE A 166 19.23 -9.27 22.94
CA ILE A 166 18.69 -7.97 22.52
C ILE A 166 17.18 -8.02 22.49
N LYS A 167 16.54 -7.04 23.16
CA LYS A 167 15.10 -6.79 23.08
C LYS A 167 14.82 -5.44 22.41
N ILE A 168 13.84 -5.40 21.52
CA ILE A 168 13.53 -4.21 20.73
C ILE A 168 12.04 -3.92 20.83
N TYR A 169 11.72 -2.69 21.25
CA TYR A 169 10.37 -2.16 21.39
C TYR A 169 10.22 -0.86 20.60
N PHE A 170 9.06 -0.68 19.97
CA PHE A 170 8.64 0.61 19.42
C PHE A 170 7.46 1.14 20.22
N GLY A 171 7.46 2.44 20.56
CA GLY A 171 6.45 3.06 21.39
C GLY A 171 6.57 2.65 22.85
N GLY A 172 5.45 2.22 23.45
CA GLY A 172 5.43 1.77 24.84
C GLY A 172 6.29 0.53 25.08
N SER A 173 6.79 0.34 26.28
CA SER A 173 7.52 -0.86 26.69
C SER A 173 6.94 -1.45 27.97
N LYS A 174 6.77 -2.76 27.99
CA LYS A 174 6.40 -3.53 29.19
C LYS A 174 7.58 -4.24 29.85
N HIS A 175 8.79 -3.93 29.42
CA HIS A 175 9.99 -4.48 30.04
C HIS A 175 10.04 -4.12 31.53
N PRO A 176 10.27 -5.07 32.47
CA PRO A 176 10.15 -4.81 33.91
C PRO A 176 11.01 -3.65 34.39
N ARG A 177 12.23 -3.51 33.87
CA ARG A 177 13.18 -2.47 34.24
C ARG A 177 13.05 -1.19 33.42
N PHE A 178 12.62 -1.32 32.17
CA PHE A 178 12.51 -0.20 31.24
C PHE A 178 11.05 -0.02 30.77
N PHE A 179 10.14 0.01 31.74
CA PHE A 179 8.72 0.26 31.49
C PHE A 179 8.48 1.69 31.01
N SER A 180 7.66 1.86 29.98
CA SER A 180 7.19 3.17 29.55
C SER A 180 5.85 3.09 28.85
N THR A 181 5.03 4.11 29.07
CA THR A 181 3.80 4.38 28.33
C THR A 181 3.87 5.65 27.48
N ASP A 182 5.04 6.29 27.41
CA ASP A 182 5.24 7.50 26.64
C ASP A 182 5.49 7.15 25.16
N VAL A 183 4.46 7.32 24.35
CA VAL A 183 4.41 6.97 22.95
C VAL A 183 4.24 8.23 22.12
N PRO A 184 5.14 8.54 21.18
CA PRO A 184 4.97 9.68 20.30
C PRO A 184 3.86 9.40 19.26
N PRO A 185 3.20 10.44 18.75
CA PRO A 185 2.25 10.30 17.67
C PRO A 185 3.00 9.97 16.35
N MET A 186 3.14 8.69 16.06
CA MET A 186 3.92 8.20 14.91
C MET A 186 3.20 7.10 14.14
N THR A 187 3.61 6.93 12.90
CA THR A 187 3.35 5.74 12.08
C THR A 187 4.69 5.17 11.66
N ILE A 188 4.87 3.85 11.73
CA ILE A 188 6.13 3.15 11.41
C ILE A 188 5.86 2.09 10.36
N ARG A 189 6.85 1.86 9.47
CA ARG A 189 6.87 0.76 8.50
C ARG A 189 8.30 0.34 8.17
N ASN A 190 8.46 -0.77 7.44
CA ASN A 190 9.74 -1.24 6.90
C ASN A 190 10.84 -1.36 7.96
N ILE A 191 10.55 -2.07 9.06
CA ILE A 191 11.58 -2.31 10.08
C ILE A 191 12.53 -3.38 9.56
N GLU A 192 13.81 -3.05 9.46
CA GLU A 192 14.88 -3.94 9.00
C GLU A 192 15.95 -4.08 10.08
N LEU A 193 16.36 -5.33 10.34
CA LEU A 193 17.51 -5.62 11.19
C LEU A 193 18.56 -6.32 10.32
N ALA A 194 19.75 -5.76 10.28
CA ALA A 194 20.85 -6.30 9.47
C ALA A 194 22.13 -6.43 10.31
N ASP A 195 23.10 -7.23 9.83
CA ASP A 195 24.47 -7.17 10.35
C ASP A 195 25.18 -5.89 9.86
N ILE A 196 26.36 -5.60 10.39
CA ILE A 196 27.12 -4.39 10.00
C ILE A 196 27.65 -4.44 8.56
N GLN A 197 27.62 -5.58 7.90
CA GLN A 197 27.93 -5.73 6.47
C GLN A 197 26.70 -5.48 5.59
N GLY A 198 25.54 -5.18 6.19
CA GLY A 198 24.30 -4.89 5.49
C GLY A 198 23.52 -6.13 5.07
N LYS A 199 23.86 -7.32 5.55
CA LYS A 199 23.09 -8.53 5.32
C LYS A 199 21.83 -8.50 6.17
N LEU A 200 20.68 -8.51 5.49
CA LEU A 200 19.37 -8.50 6.13
C LEU A 200 19.16 -9.78 6.96
N LEU A 201 18.82 -9.62 8.23
CA LEU A 201 18.56 -10.69 9.19
C LEU A 201 17.07 -10.86 9.49
N TYR A 202 16.33 -9.75 9.59
CA TYR A 202 14.88 -9.71 9.80
C TYR A 202 14.28 -8.49 9.09
N LYS A 203 13.02 -8.61 8.65
CA LYS A 203 12.28 -7.51 8.03
C LYS A 203 10.79 -7.60 8.34
N TRP A 204 10.25 -6.63 9.08
CA TRP A 204 8.82 -6.44 9.28
C TRP A 204 8.35 -5.25 8.44
N GLU A 205 7.64 -5.52 7.36
CA GLU A 205 7.10 -4.46 6.48
C GLU A 205 5.97 -3.69 7.15
N LEU A 206 5.22 -4.36 8.04
CA LEU A 206 3.99 -3.87 8.68
C LEU A 206 2.86 -3.59 7.67
N ALA A 207 2.89 -4.31 6.54
CA ALA A 207 1.88 -4.26 5.47
C ALA A 207 0.81 -5.36 5.62
N ALA A 208 1.03 -6.33 6.51
CA ALA A 208 0.09 -7.42 6.80
C ALA A 208 0.17 -7.82 8.27
N HIS A 209 -0.94 -8.30 8.80
CA HIS A 209 -1.03 -8.75 10.18
C HIS A 209 -2.12 -9.84 10.38
N ASP A 210 -2.01 -10.58 11.48
CA ASP A 210 -3.09 -11.42 12.00
C ASP A 210 -3.46 -10.91 13.40
N LYS A 211 -4.50 -10.08 13.49
CA LYS A 211 -4.92 -9.39 14.73
C LYS A 211 -3.77 -8.57 15.32
N ASP A 212 -3.22 -9.04 16.45
CA ASP A 212 -2.15 -8.36 17.19
C ASP A 212 -0.75 -8.87 16.84
N VAL A 213 -0.60 -9.63 15.76
CA VAL A 213 0.67 -10.26 15.36
C VAL A 213 1.04 -9.87 13.93
N THR A 214 2.30 -9.58 13.71
CA THR A 214 2.91 -9.47 12.38
C THR A 214 4.16 -10.35 12.31
N TYR A 215 4.58 -10.68 11.09
CA TYR A 215 5.68 -11.62 10.84
C TYR A 215 6.77 -10.96 10.02
N ASP A 216 8.02 -11.24 10.36
CA ASP A 216 9.13 -10.87 9.50
C ASP A 216 9.18 -11.76 8.24
N SER A 217 9.53 -11.16 7.11
CA SER A 217 9.53 -11.83 5.79
C SER A 217 10.78 -12.68 5.54
N VAL A 218 11.81 -12.62 6.42
CA VAL A 218 13.08 -13.35 6.24
C VAL A 218 13.07 -14.68 6.99
N ARG A 219 12.59 -14.70 8.23
CA ARG A 219 12.64 -15.86 9.14
C ARG A 219 11.30 -16.23 9.74
N ASN A 220 10.24 -15.52 9.34
CA ASN A 220 8.88 -15.70 9.86
C ASN A 220 8.78 -15.53 11.39
N LYS A 221 9.63 -14.67 11.97
CA LYS A 221 9.59 -14.36 13.40
C LYS A 221 8.39 -13.47 13.71
N GLN A 222 7.65 -13.80 14.74
CA GLN A 222 6.53 -13.02 15.22
C GLN A 222 6.98 -11.75 15.94
N ALA A 223 6.29 -10.65 15.67
CA ALA A 223 6.27 -9.46 16.50
C ALA A 223 4.85 -9.24 17.03
N PHE A 224 4.74 -8.78 18.28
CA PHE A 224 3.45 -8.58 18.93
C PHE A 224 3.12 -7.09 19.01
N VAL A 225 1.90 -6.74 18.60
CA VAL A 225 1.37 -5.37 18.61
C VAL A 225 0.26 -5.27 19.64
N ARG A 226 0.37 -4.32 20.52
CA ARG A 226 -0.71 -4.00 21.46
C ARG A 226 -1.30 -2.64 21.11
N ASN A 227 -2.63 -2.58 20.96
CA ASN A 227 -3.38 -1.36 20.70
C ASN A 227 -2.90 -0.59 19.45
N GLY A 228 -2.41 -1.29 18.44
CA GLY A 228 -1.98 -0.67 17.18
C GLY A 228 -3.16 -0.42 16.24
N VAL A 229 -3.01 0.55 15.36
CA VAL A 229 -3.93 0.79 14.24
C VAL A 229 -3.18 0.50 12.94
N TRP A 230 -3.60 -0.55 12.26
CA TRP A 230 -2.98 -0.95 11.00
C TRP A 230 -3.49 -0.07 9.86
N GLU A 231 -2.58 0.59 9.14
CA GLU A 231 -2.95 1.44 7.99
C GLU A 231 -3.63 0.63 6.90
N ILE A 232 -3.18 -0.60 6.66
CA ILE A 232 -3.78 -1.51 5.68
C ILE A 232 -5.25 -1.82 5.96
N ASP A 233 -5.69 -1.81 7.21
CA ASP A 233 -7.08 -2.04 7.60
C ASP A 233 -8.03 -0.98 7.04
N LYS A 234 -7.54 0.23 6.79
CA LYS A 234 -8.32 1.29 6.16
C LYS A 234 -8.73 0.93 4.72
N HIS A 235 -7.98 0.03 4.08
CA HIS A 235 -8.23 -0.45 2.73
C HIS A 235 -9.02 -1.78 2.71
N THR A 236 -9.04 -2.50 3.83
CA THR A 236 -9.75 -3.79 3.96
C THR A 236 -11.12 -3.65 4.61
N LYS A 237 -11.40 -2.53 5.26
CA LYS A 237 -12.68 -2.25 5.94
C LYS A 237 -13.49 -1.25 5.12
N TRP A 238 -14.78 -1.56 4.91
CA TRP A 238 -15.68 -0.62 4.28
C TRP A 238 -15.93 0.59 5.17
N ALA A 239 -15.71 1.78 4.63
CA ALA A 239 -16.09 3.04 5.25
C ALA A 239 -17.14 3.73 4.37
N ALA A 240 -18.22 4.24 4.96
CA ALA A 240 -19.19 5.04 4.24
C ALA A 240 -18.57 6.42 3.95
N LEU A 241 -18.28 6.70 2.66
CA LEU A 241 -17.75 7.99 2.22
C LEU A 241 -18.88 8.97 1.88
N ALA A 242 -19.86 8.50 1.10
CA ALA A 242 -21.01 9.27 0.68
C ALA A 242 -22.21 8.35 0.45
N SER A 243 -23.42 8.91 0.45
CA SER A 243 -24.60 8.20 0.02
C SER A 243 -25.30 9.01 -1.06
N LEU A 244 -25.76 8.30 -2.09
CA LEU A 244 -26.46 8.89 -3.23
C LEU A 244 -27.76 8.12 -3.47
N ASN A 245 -28.87 8.83 -3.56
CA ASN A 245 -30.12 8.27 -3.97
C ASN A 245 -30.25 8.39 -5.50
N VAL A 246 -30.14 7.26 -6.18
CA VAL A 246 -30.35 7.17 -7.63
C VAL A 246 -31.74 6.62 -7.84
N HIS A 247 -32.66 7.45 -8.38
CA HIS A 247 -34.06 7.08 -8.65
C HIS A 247 -34.15 6.12 -9.85
N HIS A 248 -33.48 4.97 -9.75
CA HIS A 248 -33.50 3.90 -10.76
C HIS A 248 -33.28 2.54 -10.13
N ILE A 249 -33.98 1.52 -10.60
CA ILE A 249 -33.93 0.16 -10.04
C ILE A 249 -32.58 -0.50 -10.29
N ASN A 250 -31.96 -0.25 -11.46
CA ASN A 250 -30.70 -0.87 -11.88
C ASN A 250 -29.71 0.19 -12.35
N PRO A 251 -29.16 1.03 -11.46
CA PRO A 251 -28.15 2.01 -11.87
C PRO A 251 -26.91 1.28 -12.37
N GLN A 252 -26.30 1.81 -13.43
CA GLN A 252 -25.08 1.26 -14.01
C GLN A 252 -23.87 2.04 -13.47
N VAL A 253 -22.79 1.33 -13.16
CA VAL A 253 -21.60 1.92 -12.52
C VAL A 253 -20.36 1.64 -13.34
N ALA A 254 -19.54 2.65 -13.54
CA ALA A 254 -18.20 2.55 -14.10
C ALA A 254 -17.18 3.30 -13.22
N TYR A 255 -15.92 2.95 -13.32
CA TYR A 255 -14.84 3.52 -12.56
C TYR A 255 -13.68 3.95 -13.46
N ASP A 256 -13.12 5.11 -13.17
CA ASP A 256 -11.88 5.63 -13.74
C ASP A 256 -10.80 5.56 -12.65
N ASP A 257 -9.95 4.56 -12.72
CA ASP A 257 -8.87 4.28 -11.77
C ASP A 257 -7.76 5.33 -11.78
N VAL A 258 -7.55 6.01 -12.89
CA VAL A 258 -6.52 7.03 -13.06
C VAL A 258 -6.90 8.33 -12.31
N SER A 259 -8.11 8.83 -12.52
CA SER A 259 -8.56 10.07 -11.86
C SER A 259 -9.24 9.82 -10.51
N GLY A 260 -9.68 8.59 -10.21
CA GLY A 260 -10.45 8.26 -9.00
C GLY A 260 -11.90 8.72 -9.08
N ARG A 261 -12.54 8.63 -10.28
CA ARG A 261 -13.94 8.99 -10.47
C ARG A 261 -14.83 7.75 -10.60
N ILE A 262 -15.98 7.79 -9.94
CA ILE A 262 -17.03 6.79 -10.11
C ILE A 262 -18.19 7.44 -10.88
N PHE A 263 -18.59 6.80 -11.96
CA PHE A 263 -19.73 7.21 -12.79
C PHE A 263 -20.93 6.32 -12.47
N ILE A 264 -22.07 6.93 -12.21
CA ILE A 264 -23.32 6.21 -11.93
C ILE A 264 -24.39 6.74 -12.87
N ALA A 265 -24.85 5.92 -13.79
CA ALA A 265 -25.88 6.27 -14.77
C ALA A 265 -27.23 5.65 -14.39
N GLY A 266 -28.28 6.46 -14.34
CA GLY A 266 -29.65 6.01 -14.06
C GLY A 266 -30.62 7.16 -13.99
N GLY A 267 -31.90 6.91 -14.32
CA GLY A 267 -32.97 7.91 -14.18
C GLY A 267 -32.79 9.19 -15.00
N GLY A 268 -32.11 9.13 -16.16
CA GLY A 268 -31.84 10.31 -16.99
C GLY A 268 -30.69 11.19 -16.50
N GLN A 269 -29.94 10.73 -15.51
CA GLN A 269 -28.82 11.46 -14.92
C GLN A 269 -27.56 10.61 -14.87
N LEU A 270 -26.41 11.26 -15.05
CA LEU A 270 -25.10 10.74 -14.77
C LEU A 270 -24.56 11.44 -13.51
N PHE A 271 -24.34 10.68 -12.46
CA PHE A 271 -23.64 11.16 -11.27
C PHE A 271 -22.17 10.85 -11.43
N VAL A 272 -21.33 11.83 -11.12
CA VAL A 272 -19.87 11.70 -11.12
C VAL A 272 -19.38 11.96 -9.70
N TYR A 273 -18.93 10.91 -9.04
CA TYR A 273 -18.35 11.01 -7.71
C TYR A 273 -16.82 11.06 -7.82
N ASP A 274 -16.23 12.18 -7.48
CA ASP A 274 -14.79 12.34 -7.30
C ASP A 274 -14.41 11.84 -5.91
N VAL A 275 -13.75 10.68 -5.84
CA VAL A 275 -13.36 10.04 -4.57
C VAL A 275 -12.33 10.87 -3.82
N LYS A 276 -11.40 11.54 -4.52
CA LYS A 276 -10.34 12.35 -3.90
C LYS A 276 -10.87 13.64 -3.31
N ALA A 277 -11.79 14.29 -4.02
CA ALA A 277 -12.43 15.54 -3.57
C ALA A 277 -13.63 15.27 -2.65
N ASN A 278 -14.08 14.03 -2.50
CA ASN A 278 -15.33 13.64 -1.82
C ASN A 278 -16.53 14.48 -2.29
N ARG A 279 -16.68 14.64 -3.61
CA ARG A 279 -17.71 15.47 -4.23
C ARG A 279 -18.50 14.71 -5.27
N ILE A 280 -19.81 14.90 -5.27
CA ILE A 280 -20.74 14.34 -6.26
C ILE A 280 -21.25 15.47 -7.14
N ASP A 281 -21.07 15.33 -8.45
CA ASP A 281 -21.68 16.19 -9.47
C ASP A 281 -22.79 15.42 -10.19
N SER A 282 -23.88 16.10 -10.58
CA SER A 282 -24.99 15.51 -11.32
C SER A 282 -25.14 16.18 -12.68
N ILE A 283 -25.25 15.37 -13.73
CA ILE A 283 -25.35 15.80 -15.12
C ILE A 283 -26.60 15.19 -15.73
N ALA A 284 -27.57 16.01 -16.10
CA ALA A 284 -28.69 15.54 -16.93
C ALA A 284 -28.17 15.22 -18.33
N TYR A 285 -28.56 14.08 -18.90
CA TYR A 285 -28.12 13.67 -20.22
C TYR A 285 -29.32 13.44 -21.18
N LYS A 286 -29.01 13.53 -22.46
CA LYS A 286 -29.92 13.13 -23.55
C LYS A 286 -29.57 11.72 -24.02
N GLY A 287 -30.53 11.09 -24.73
CA GLY A 287 -30.38 9.70 -25.17
C GLY A 287 -30.57 8.71 -24.03
N HIS A 288 -30.37 7.44 -24.31
CA HIS A 288 -30.62 6.38 -23.36
C HIS A 288 -29.46 5.37 -23.36
N PRO A 289 -28.77 5.15 -22.24
CA PRO A 289 -27.88 4.01 -22.12
C PRO A 289 -28.68 2.71 -22.11
N TYR A 290 -28.06 1.60 -22.46
CA TYR A 290 -28.64 0.30 -22.13
C TYR A 290 -28.69 0.16 -20.61
N ILE A 291 -29.87 -0.07 -20.06
CA ILE A 291 -30.09 -0.23 -18.63
C ILE A 291 -30.89 -1.48 -18.37
N GLY A 292 -30.32 -2.41 -17.61
CA GLY A 292 -30.91 -3.69 -17.26
C GLY A 292 -29.89 -4.64 -16.64
N ALA A 293 -30.33 -5.82 -16.26
CA ALA A 293 -29.44 -6.79 -15.61
C ALA A 293 -28.37 -7.35 -16.55
N SER A 294 -28.60 -7.34 -17.85
CA SER A 294 -27.65 -7.80 -18.89
C SER A 294 -26.78 -6.68 -19.47
N SER A 295 -27.11 -5.41 -19.22
CA SER A 295 -26.32 -4.28 -19.69
C SER A 295 -25.31 -3.83 -18.64
N GLN A 296 -24.23 -3.22 -19.12
CA GLN A 296 -23.17 -2.68 -18.28
C GLN A 296 -22.63 -1.40 -18.87
N ILE A 297 -22.14 -0.49 -18.02
CA ILE A 297 -21.31 0.62 -18.47
C ILE A 297 -19.86 0.39 -18.08
N ILE A 298 -18.95 0.92 -18.88
CA ILE A 298 -17.51 0.91 -18.60
C ILE A 298 -16.87 2.20 -19.09
N PHE A 299 -15.82 2.65 -18.40
CA PHE A 299 -15.09 3.85 -18.79
C PHE A 299 -13.92 3.51 -19.73
N ASP A 300 -13.92 4.09 -20.93
CA ASP A 300 -12.80 4.06 -21.88
C ASP A 300 -11.87 5.24 -21.59
N ALA A 301 -10.85 4.99 -20.77
CA ALA A 301 -9.89 6.01 -20.36
C ALA A 301 -9.11 6.61 -21.55
N LYS A 302 -8.81 5.80 -22.57
CA LYS A 302 -8.08 6.25 -23.75
C LYS A 302 -8.81 7.34 -24.53
N ARG A 303 -10.15 7.29 -24.55
CA ARG A 303 -10.99 8.23 -25.29
C ARG A 303 -11.81 9.13 -24.39
N ASN A 304 -11.63 9.04 -23.06
CA ASN A 304 -12.40 9.78 -22.06
C ASN A 304 -13.92 9.73 -22.33
N ARG A 305 -14.48 8.53 -22.42
CA ARG A 305 -15.89 8.30 -22.72
C ARG A 305 -16.46 7.15 -21.92
N LEU A 306 -17.78 7.10 -21.72
CA LEU A 306 -18.45 5.94 -21.19
C LEU A 306 -19.03 5.12 -22.34
N LEU A 307 -18.95 3.81 -22.19
CA LEU A 307 -19.59 2.85 -23.09
C LEU A 307 -20.72 2.18 -22.34
N SER A 308 -21.90 2.08 -22.97
CA SER A 308 -23.02 1.26 -22.51
C SER A 308 -23.26 0.18 -23.55
N TYR A 309 -23.35 -1.07 -23.13
CA TYR A 309 -23.44 -2.19 -24.04
C TYR A 309 -24.22 -3.36 -23.41
N THR A 310 -24.72 -4.22 -24.29
CA THR A 310 -25.23 -5.55 -23.93
C THR A 310 -24.35 -6.58 -24.62
N PRO A 311 -23.87 -7.63 -23.94
CA PRO A 311 -23.04 -8.64 -24.57
C PRO A 311 -23.68 -9.23 -25.79
N ASP A 312 -22.89 -9.51 -26.84
CA ASP A 312 -23.35 -10.11 -28.10
C ASP A 312 -24.28 -9.23 -28.95
N PHE A 313 -24.36 -7.96 -28.58
CA PHE A 313 -25.05 -6.96 -29.39
C PHE A 313 -24.06 -6.20 -30.26
N ASN A 314 -24.38 -5.96 -31.53
CA ASN A 314 -23.42 -5.42 -32.49
C ASN A 314 -23.09 -3.92 -32.27
N ASP A 315 -23.79 -3.26 -31.37
CA ASP A 315 -23.63 -1.82 -31.16
C ASP A 315 -23.06 -1.50 -29.76
N LEU A 316 -22.21 -0.48 -29.74
CA LEU A 316 -21.80 0.21 -28.52
C LEU A 316 -22.51 1.56 -28.45
N ASN A 317 -23.19 1.80 -27.35
CA ASN A 317 -23.73 3.11 -27.05
C ASN A 317 -22.68 3.95 -26.32
N VAL A 318 -22.34 5.10 -26.83
CA VAL A 318 -21.24 5.95 -26.35
C VAL A 318 -21.82 7.20 -25.70
N TYR A 319 -21.34 7.52 -24.50
CA TYR A 319 -21.60 8.80 -23.85
C TYR A 319 -20.47 9.79 -24.12
N GLU A 320 -20.80 10.93 -24.70
CA GLU A 320 -19.90 12.03 -24.95
C GLU A 320 -20.09 13.10 -23.87
N PHE A 321 -19.05 13.34 -23.06
CA PHE A 321 -19.12 14.29 -21.94
C PHE A 321 -19.41 15.73 -22.40
N ASP A 322 -18.84 16.15 -23.53
CA ASP A 322 -19.03 17.50 -24.07
C ASP A 322 -20.47 17.74 -24.52
N ARG A 323 -21.09 16.74 -25.12
CA ARG A 323 -22.47 16.80 -25.61
C ARG A 323 -23.51 16.43 -24.54
N LYS A 324 -23.08 15.80 -23.47
CA LYS A 324 -23.94 15.22 -22.43
C LYS A 324 -25.02 14.32 -23.02
N CYS A 325 -24.63 13.46 -23.94
CA CYS A 325 -25.55 12.67 -24.75
C CYS A 325 -25.05 11.26 -24.98
N TRP A 326 -25.95 10.29 -24.90
CA TRP A 326 -25.75 8.92 -25.38
C TRP A 326 -26.09 8.85 -26.88
N THR A 327 -25.37 8.00 -27.63
CA THR A 327 -25.55 7.88 -29.09
C THR A 327 -26.87 7.23 -29.51
N LEU A 328 -27.47 6.42 -28.65
CA LEU A 328 -28.78 5.82 -28.93
C LEU A 328 -29.90 6.62 -28.26
N GLU A 329 -30.98 6.84 -29.01
CA GLU A 329 -32.19 7.50 -28.53
C GLU A 329 -33.13 6.52 -27.84
N THR A 330 -33.16 5.27 -28.24
CA THR A 330 -34.05 4.23 -27.71
C THR A 330 -33.23 3.08 -27.12
N PRO A 331 -33.43 2.71 -25.87
CA PRO A 331 -32.74 1.59 -25.29
C PRO A 331 -33.24 0.27 -25.87
N VAL A 332 -32.33 -0.62 -26.24
CA VAL A 332 -32.63 -2.00 -26.60
C VAL A 332 -32.44 -2.86 -25.36
N MET A 333 -33.52 -3.46 -24.89
CA MET A 333 -33.48 -4.39 -23.76
C MET A 333 -33.45 -5.84 -24.26
N ILE A 334 -32.27 -6.44 -24.19
CA ILE A 334 -32.08 -7.87 -24.45
C ILE A 334 -31.48 -8.53 -23.22
N ASP A 335 -32.19 -9.45 -22.64
CA ASP A 335 -31.79 -10.18 -21.44
C ASP A 335 -31.04 -11.46 -21.84
N THR A 336 -29.79 -11.32 -22.28
CA THR A 336 -28.98 -12.41 -22.80
C THR A 336 -27.94 -12.95 -21.80
N ARG A 337 -27.17 -12.08 -21.16
CA ARG A 337 -26.13 -12.51 -20.22
C ARG A 337 -26.00 -11.50 -19.05
N GLN A 338 -26.76 -11.78 -17.99
CA GLN A 338 -26.75 -10.94 -16.78
C GLN A 338 -25.44 -11.14 -15.99
N HIS A 339 -24.98 -10.10 -15.33
CA HIS A 339 -23.86 -10.14 -14.40
C HIS A 339 -22.57 -10.79 -14.97
N HIS A 340 -22.28 -10.50 -16.21
CA HIS A 340 -21.02 -10.88 -16.86
C HIS A 340 -19.84 -10.06 -16.35
N ASN A 341 -18.63 -10.54 -16.61
CA ASN A 341 -17.39 -9.83 -16.31
C ASN A 341 -16.92 -9.03 -17.51
N ARG A 342 -16.20 -7.95 -17.27
CA ARG A 342 -15.72 -7.06 -18.32
C ARG A 342 -14.39 -6.41 -17.97
N ILE A 343 -13.59 -6.15 -19.02
CA ILE A 343 -12.35 -5.38 -18.93
C ILE A 343 -12.06 -4.72 -20.29
N ILE A 344 -11.42 -3.55 -20.27
CA ILE A 344 -10.83 -2.96 -21.47
C ILE A 344 -9.34 -3.31 -21.52
N ASN A 345 -8.94 -4.05 -22.52
CA ASN A 345 -7.53 -4.28 -22.83
C ASN A 345 -6.99 -3.06 -23.59
N GLN A 346 -6.33 -2.15 -22.87
CA GLN A 346 -5.80 -0.90 -23.43
C GLN A 346 -4.76 -1.13 -24.53
N LYS A 347 -3.97 -2.22 -24.45
CA LYS A 347 -2.92 -2.54 -25.44
C LYS A 347 -3.50 -2.98 -26.78
N ARG A 348 -4.60 -3.75 -26.75
CA ARG A 348 -5.28 -4.26 -27.95
C ARG A 348 -6.45 -3.39 -28.38
N ASP A 349 -6.80 -2.41 -27.56
CA ASP A 349 -7.96 -1.55 -27.78
C ASP A 349 -9.29 -2.34 -27.91
N GLU A 350 -9.46 -3.30 -27.03
CA GLU A 350 -10.58 -4.22 -27.04
C GLU A 350 -11.36 -4.16 -25.73
N LEU A 351 -12.70 -4.12 -25.83
CA LEU A 351 -13.57 -4.48 -24.71
C LEU A 351 -13.78 -5.99 -24.73
N ILE A 352 -13.45 -6.63 -23.63
CA ILE A 352 -13.56 -8.09 -23.42
C ILE A 352 -14.64 -8.35 -22.39
N VAL A 353 -15.55 -9.28 -22.69
CA VAL A 353 -16.66 -9.71 -21.83
C VAL A 353 -16.63 -11.22 -21.70
N PHE A 354 -16.74 -11.71 -20.46
CA PHE A 354 -16.72 -13.14 -20.17
C PHE A 354 -17.87 -13.55 -19.25
N GLY A 355 -18.45 -14.70 -19.54
CA GLY A 355 -19.42 -15.37 -18.69
C GLY A 355 -20.79 -14.71 -18.63
N GLY A 356 -21.40 -14.76 -17.48
CA GLY A 356 -22.75 -14.28 -17.21
C GLY A 356 -23.78 -15.41 -17.11
N TYR A 357 -25.01 -15.05 -16.77
CA TYR A 357 -26.12 -15.94 -16.64
C TYR A 357 -27.28 -15.47 -17.51
N GLY A 358 -27.82 -16.33 -18.31
CA GLY A 358 -28.99 -16.06 -19.15
C GLY A 358 -29.55 -17.33 -19.75
N ASN A 359 -30.84 -17.31 -20.16
CA ASN A 359 -31.51 -18.46 -20.72
C ASN A 359 -31.41 -19.73 -19.84
N HIS A 360 -31.53 -19.53 -18.51
CA HIS A 360 -31.47 -20.58 -17.48
C HIS A 360 -30.12 -21.34 -17.40
N ARG A 361 -29.03 -20.75 -17.87
CA ARG A 361 -27.68 -21.36 -17.79
C ARG A 361 -26.57 -20.35 -17.54
N TYR A 362 -25.49 -20.85 -16.96
CA TYR A 362 -24.24 -20.11 -16.87
C TYR A 362 -23.51 -20.16 -18.22
N ASN A 363 -22.78 -19.11 -18.51
CA ASN A 363 -22.10 -18.92 -19.77
C ASN A 363 -20.58 -18.96 -19.62
N SER A 364 -19.90 -19.59 -20.59
CA SER A 364 -18.42 -19.63 -20.70
C SER A 364 -17.89 -18.89 -21.93
N GLN A 365 -18.75 -18.13 -22.61
CA GLN A 365 -18.36 -17.40 -23.81
C GLN A 365 -17.50 -16.20 -23.46
N LEU A 366 -16.47 -15.98 -24.28
CA LEU A 366 -15.64 -14.80 -24.32
C LEU A 366 -16.00 -13.99 -25.56
N SER A 367 -16.54 -12.80 -25.34
CA SER A 367 -16.90 -11.86 -26.42
C SER A 367 -15.91 -10.70 -26.42
N ARG A 368 -15.49 -10.25 -27.59
CA ARG A 368 -14.55 -9.14 -27.78
C ARG A 368 -15.08 -8.20 -28.85
N ILE A 369 -14.89 -6.91 -28.64
CA ILE A 369 -15.15 -5.89 -29.66
C ILE A 369 -13.98 -4.92 -29.70
N ASN A 370 -13.52 -4.59 -30.92
CA ASN A 370 -12.50 -3.58 -31.13
C ASN A 370 -13.09 -2.18 -30.93
N LEU A 371 -12.48 -1.36 -30.08
CA LEU A 371 -12.99 -0.03 -29.72
C LEU A 371 -12.62 1.06 -30.72
N SER A 372 -11.62 0.81 -31.58
CA SER A 372 -11.23 1.73 -32.66
C SER A 372 -12.10 1.55 -33.90
N ASP A 373 -12.55 0.30 -34.13
CA ASP A 373 -13.38 -0.07 -35.29
C ASP A 373 -14.40 -1.16 -34.85
N PRO A 374 -15.52 -0.75 -34.27
CA PRO A 374 -16.50 -1.68 -33.70
C PRO A 374 -17.37 -2.33 -34.79
N GLN A 375 -16.79 -3.27 -35.58
CA GLN A 375 -17.49 -4.03 -36.61
C GLN A 375 -18.43 -5.14 -36.09
N GLY A 376 -18.50 -5.29 -34.78
CA GLY A 376 -19.30 -6.29 -34.08
C GLY A 376 -18.48 -7.16 -33.12
N TRP A 377 -19.19 -8.00 -32.39
CA TRP A 377 -18.57 -8.88 -31.39
C TRP A 377 -18.01 -10.14 -31.99
N SER A 378 -16.76 -10.45 -31.67
CA SER A 378 -16.17 -11.77 -31.89
C SER A 378 -16.43 -12.65 -30.68
N ILE A 379 -17.07 -13.79 -30.86
CA ILE A 379 -17.50 -14.69 -29.78
C ILE A 379 -16.72 -16.00 -29.86
N SER A 380 -16.17 -16.44 -28.73
CA SER A 380 -15.46 -17.72 -28.60
C SER A 380 -16.01 -18.48 -27.39
N SER A 381 -16.31 -19.77 -27.54
CA SER A 381 -16.61 -20.63 -26.38
C SER A 381 -15.33 -21.13 -25.75
N LEU A 382 -15.27 -21.09 -24.42
CA LEU A 382 -14.14 -21.55 -23.63
C LEU A 382 -14.49 -22.77 -22.76
N ASP A 383 -15.53 -23.52 -23.13
CA ASP A 383 -16.05 -24.65 -22.35
C ASP A 383 -15.00 -25.72 -22.03
N SER A 384 -14.01 -25.88 -22.89
CA SER A 384 -12.88 -26.81 -22.65
C SER A 384 -11.78 -26.26 -21.74
N CYS A 385 -11.75 -24.96 -21.50
CA CYS A 385 -10.66 -24.27 -20.78
C CYS A 385 -11.12 -23.63 -19.48
N LEU A 386 -12.34 -23.08 -19.47
CA LEU A 386 -12.87 -22.34 -18.33
C LEU A 386 -14.31 -22.76 -18.06
N PHE A 387 -14.62 -23.04 -16.79
CA PHE A 387 -15.99 -23.26 -16.39
C PHE A 387 -16.83 -22.00 -16.55
N PRO A 388 -18.14 -22.14 -16.87
CA PRO A 388 -19.09 -21.04 -16.89
C PRO A 388 -19.06 -20.25 -15.59
N ARG A 389 -19.09 -18.91 -15.68
CA ARG A 389 -18.96 -18.01 -14.53
C ARG A 389 -20.10 -17.00 -14.48
N TYR A 390 -20.42 -16.63 -13.24
CA TYR A 390 -21.44 -15.66 -12.89
C TYR A 390 -20.95 -14.86 -11.67
N LEU A 391 -21.06 -13.54 -11.70
CA LEU A 391 -20.60 -12.65 -10.63
C LEU A 391 -19.12 -12.86 -10.25
N SER A 392 -18.25 -13.18 -11.20
CA SER A 392 -16.81 -13.26 -10.95
C SER A 392 -16.11 -11.93 -11.26
N ALA A 393 -14.88 -11.76 -10.83
CA ALA A 393 -14.05 -10.61 -11.17
C ALA A 393 -13.11 -10.95 -12.34
N MET A 394 -12.74 -9.94 -13.11
CA MET A 394 -11.75 -10.01 -14.19
C MET A 394 -10.75 -8.86 -14.00
N GLY A 395 -9.47 -9.18 -14.00
CA GLY A 395 -8.38 -8.22 -13.89
C GLY A 395 -7.23 -8.56 -14.85
#